data_b34b1ec82173f8e71aebdfa1e48c5f1f
#
_entry.id   b34b1ec82173f8e71aebdfa1e48c5f1f
#
_cell.length_a   1.000
_cell.length_b   1.000
_cell.length_c   1.000
_cell.angle_alpha   90.00
_cell.angle_beta   90.00
_cell.angle_gamma   90.00
#
_symmetry.space_group_name_H-M   'P 1'
#
loop_
_entity.id
_entity.type
_entity.pdbx_description
1 polymer ?
#
loop_
_entity_poly.entity_id
_entity_poly.type
_entity_poly.pdbx_seq_one_letter_code
_entity_poly.pdbx_strand_id
1 'polypeptide(L)'
;MSRKSPERMLAEERERVEQRIESLQRHLASIVESATWTTNDDEHDPEGVTIAYERAQTQGLLNDAKSELEALNHADHRLAEGTYGVCERCGKRISQERLAALPAATTCIRCANARR
;
A
#
# COMPACT_ATOMS: atom_id res chain seq x y z
N MET A 1 -4.80 9.15 27.90
CA MET A 1 -5.02 9.22 26.46
C MET A 1 -5.82 8.05 25.99
N SER A 2 -6.93 8.31 25.34
CA SER A 2 -7.73 7.25 24.76
C SER A 2 -7.08 6.75 23.46
N ARG A 3 -7.03 5.45 23.30
CA ARG A 3 -6.56 4.87 22.05
C ARG A 3 -7.60 5.10 20.97
N LYS A 4 -7.13 5.26 19.74
CA LYS A 4 -8.04 5.36 18.61
C LYS A 4 -8.77 4.02 18.43
N SER A 5 -10.04 4.09 18.04
CA SER A 5 -10.80 2.89 17.72
C SER A 5 -10.23 2.25 16.45
N PRO A 6 -10.43 0.93 16.28
CA PRO A 6 -10.04 0.29 15.03
C PRO A 6 -10.65 0.94 13.80
N GLU A 7 -11.92 1.36 13.89
CA GLU A 7 -12.60 2.04 12.79
C GLU A 7 -11.85 3.30 12.38
N ARG A 8 -11.43 4.07 13.36
CA ARG A 8 -10.73 5.33 13.11
C ARG A 8 -9.34 5.09 12.54
N MET A 9 -8.61 4.11 13.09
CA MET A 9 -7.28 3.77 12.60
C MET A 9 -7.34 3.34 11.13
N LEU A 10 -8.30 2.50 10.80
CA LEU A 10 -8.45 2.01 9.43
C LEU A 10 -8.87 3.13 8.48
N ALA A 11 -9.77 4.01 8.92
CA ALA A 11 -10.20 5.14 8.11
C ALA A 11 -9.06 6.11 7.82
N GLU A 12 -8.25 6.41 8.82
CA GLU A 12 -7.11 7.32 8.65
C GLU A 12 -6.05 6.72 7.73
N GLU A 13 -5.77 5.44 7.90
CA GLU A 13 -4.80 4.76 7.03
C GLU A 13 -5.30 4.68 5.60
N ARG A 14 -6.58 4.38 5.42
CA ARG A 14 -7.20 4.35 4.09
C ARG A 14 -7.04 5.70 3.39
N GLU A 15 -7.29 6.78 4.10
CA GLU A 15 -7.15 8.11 3.51
C GLU A 15 -5.72 8.36 3.05
N ARG A 16 -4.74 7.99 3.87
CA ARG A 16 -3.33 8.15 3.49
C ARG A 16 -2.98 7.33 2.24
N VAL A 17 -3.46 6.09 2.18
CA VAL A 17 -3.18 5.22 1.04
C VAL A 17 -3.86 5.74 -0.22
N GLU A 18 -5.12 6.18 -0.11
CA GLU A 18 -5.84 6.72 -1.26
C GLU A 18 -5.17 7.99 -1.81
N GLN A 19 -4.68 8.86 -0.92
CA GLN A 19 -3.95 10.04 -1.34
C GLN A 19 -2.63 9.66 -2.02
N ARG A 20 -1.96 8.65 -1.52
CA ARG A 20 -0.73 8.15 -2.15
C ARG A 20 -1.02 7.59 -3.54
N ILE A 21 -2.09 6.83 -3.69
CA ILE A 21 -2.50 6.29 -4.99
C ILE A 21 -2.75 7.42 -5.98
N GLU A 22 -3.51 8.43 -5.59
CA GLU A 22 -3.78 9.58 -6.45
C GLU A 22 -2.50 10.28 -6.87
N SER A 23 -1.60 10.51 -5.91
CA SER A 23 -0.33 11.17 -6.17
C SER A 23 0.53 10.36 -7.15
N LEU A 24 0.60 9.04 -6.94
CA LEU A 24 1.36 8.16 -7.82
C LEU A 24 0.75 8.07 -9.21
N GLN A 25 -0.58 8.07 -9.30
CA GLN A 25 -1.25 8.07 -10.59
C GLN A 25 -0.96 9.34 -11.38
N ARG A 26 -0.98 10.50 -10.71
CA ARG A 26 -0.65 11.76 -11.36
C ARG A 26 0.81 11.79 -11.81
N HIS A 27 1.69 11.27 -10.97
CA HIS A 27 3.12 11.21 -11.30
C HIS A 27 3.35 10.29 -12.51
N LEU A 28 2.71 9.13 -12.52
CA LEU A 28 2.80 8.19 -13.63
C LEU A 28 2.30 8.84 -14.93
N ALA A 29 1.16 9.52 -14.86
CA ALA A 29 0.60 10.21 -16.03
C ALA A 29 1.57 11.27 -16.55
N SER A 30 2.23 11.98 -15.64
CA SER A 30 3.23 12.98 -15.99
C SER A 30 4.43 12.36 -16.70
N ILE A 31 4.90 11.22 -16.21
CA ILE A 31 6.01 10.49 -16.83
C ILE A 31 5.64 10.05 -18.24
N VAL A 32 4.44 9.49 -18.40
CA VAL A 32 3.96 9.03 -19.71
C VAL A 32 3.82 10.19 -20.67
N GLU A 33 3.30 11.32 -20.21
CA GLU A 33 3.16 12.51 -21.02
C GLU A 33 4.52 13.02 -21.46
N SER A 34 5.49 13.08 -20.56
CA SER A 34 6.85 13.49 -20.89
C SER A 34 7.47 12.59 -21.95
N ALA A 35 7.25 11.27 -21.84
CA ALA A 35 7.77 10.32 -22.81
C ALA A 35 7.16 10.52 -24.19
N THR A 36 5.89 10.93 -24.24
CA THR A 36 5.19 11.16 -25.50
C THR A 36 5.77 12.38 -26.25
N TRP A 37 6.19 13.39 -25.50
CA TRP A 37 6.74 14.61 -26.10
C TRP A 37 8.22 14.50 -26.44
N THR A 38 8.94 13.56 -25.86
CA THR A 38 10.32 13.29 -26.24
C THR A 38 10.32 12.26 -27.34
N THR A 39 10.15 12.70 -28.56
CA THR A 39 10.33 11.81 -29.69
C THR A 39 11.81 11.59 -29.90
N ASN A 40 12.24 10.41 -29.65
CA ASN A 40 13.62 10.06 -29.84
C ASN A 40 13.81 9.07 -30.96
N ASP A 41 14.40 9.57 -31.99
CA ASP A 41 14.90 8.73 -33.05
C ASP A 41 16.24 8.10 -32.63
N ASP A 42 16.70 8.42 -31.43
CA ASP A 42 18.00 7.95 -30.98
C ASP A 42 17.83 6.82 -29.95
N GLU A 43 18.23 5.63 -30.33
CA GLU A 43 18.15 4.43 -29.50
C GLU A 43 19.04 4.49 -28.25
N HIS A 44 19.96 5.42 -28.21
CA HIS A 44 20.93 5.53 -27.14
C HIS A 44 20.70 6.73 -26.23
N ASP A 45 19.46 7.21 -26.19
CA ASP A 45 19.14 8.37 -25.37
C ASP A 45 19.12 8.02 -23.88
N PRO A 46 20.03 8.57 -23.06
CA PRO A 46 20.02 8.32 -21.63
C PRO A 46 18.72 8.75 -20.95
N GLU A 47 18.08 9.80 -21.46
CA GLU A 47 16.80 10.26 -20.92
C GLU A 47 15.70 9.23 -21.10
N GLY A 48 15.67 8.53 -22.23
CA GLY A 48 14.71 7.48 -22.50
C GLY A 48 14.85 6.33 -21.51
N VAL A 49 16.08 5.94 -21.19
CA VAL A 49 16.35 4.88 -20.20
C VAL A 49 15.92 5.32 -18.82
N THR A 50 16.21 6.56 -18.45
CA THR A 50 15.84 7.12 -17.15
C THR A 50 14.32 7.19 -16.99
N ILE A 51 13.62 7.61 -18.04
CA ILE A 51 12.15 7.70 -18.04
C ILE A 51 11.55 6.30 -17.87
N ALA A 52 12.09 5.30 -18.58
CA ALA A 52 11.59 3.93 -18.48
C ALA A 52 11.79 3.38 -17.07
N TYR A 53 12.93 3.65 -16.47
CA TYR A 53 13.21 3.22 -15.11
C TYR A 53 12.27 3.89 -14.11
N GLU A 54 12.10 5.19 -14.23
CA GLU A 54 11.22 5.96 -13.35
C GLU A 54 9.77 5.48 -13.47
N ARG A 55 9.33 5.20 -14.70
CA ARG A 55 8.00 4.69 -14.96
C ARG A 55 7.79 3.34 -14.29
N ALA A 56 8.74 2.43 -14.41
CA ALA A 56 8.67 1.11 -13.81
C ALA A 56 8.63 1.20 -12.28
N GLN A 57 9.47 2.07 -11.71
CA GLN A 57 9.53 2.28 -10.27
C GLN A 57 8.21 2.84 -9.76
N THR A 58 7.67 3.85 -10.42
CA THR A 58 6.40 4.46 -10.02
C THR A 58 5.25 3.47 -10.13
N GLN A 59 5.23 2.67 -11.18
CA GLN A 59 4.21 1.63 -11.35
C GLN A 59 4.28 0.61 -10.23
N GLY A 60 5.50 0.22 -9.81
CA GLY A 60 5.69 -0.71 -8.69
C GLY A 60 5.14 -0.15 -7.40
N LEU A 61 5.43 1.12 -7.11
CA LEU A 61 4.93 1.80 -5.91
C LEU A 61 3.41 1.91 -5.94
N LEU A 62 2.84 2.18 -7.12
CA LEU A 62 1.39 2.26 -7.28
C LEU A 62 0.74 0.89 -7.03
N ASN A 63 1.32 -0.17 -7.56
CA ASN A 63 0.82 -1.52 -7.33
C ASN A 63 0.86 -1.88 -5.84
N ASP A 64 1.93 -1.52 -5.15
CA ASP A 64 2.06 -1.75 -3.71
C ASP A 64 0.97 -0.99 -2.93
N ALA A 65 0.73 0.26 -3.29
CA ALA A 65 -0.30 1.07 -2.63
C ALA A 65 -1.69 0.49 -2.86
N LYS A 66 -1.97 -0.02 -4.06
CA LYS A 66 -3.23 -0.67 -4.36
C LYS A 66 -3.41 -1.96 -3.55
N SER A 67 -2.33 -2.71 -3.36
CA SER A 67 -2.36 -3.91 -2.50
C SER A 67 -2.65 -3.54 -1.04
N GLU A 68 -2.07 -2.43 -0.57
CA GLU A 68 -2.37 -1.94 0.77
C GLU A 68 -3.84 -1.57 0.91
N LEU A 69 -4.42 -0.96 -0.12
CA LEU A 69 -5.85 -0.60 -0.08
C LEU A 69 -6.72 -1.85 -0.01
N GLU A 70 -6.38 -2.90 -0.75
CA GLU A 70 -7.09 -4.17 -0.68
C GLU A 70 -7.00 -4.78 0.71
N ALA A 71 -5.82 -4.71 1.34
CA ALA A 71 -5.64 -5.20 2.70
C ALA A 71 -6.50 -4.43 3.70
N LEU A 72 -6.63 -3.11 3.50
CA LEU A 72 -7.50 -2.29 4.33
C LEU A 72 -8.98 -2.64 4.13
N ASN A 73 -9.38 -2.94 2.90
CA ASN A 73 -10.74 -3.39 2.62
C ASN A 73 -11.03 -4.71 3.33
N HIS A 74 -10.07 -5.63 3.32
CA HIS A 74 -10.19 -6.90 4.03
C HIS A 74 -10.30 -6.67 5.54
N ALA A 75 -9.50 -5.74 6.08
CA ALA A 75 -9.55 -5.40 7.50
C ALA A 75 -10.90 -4.81 7.89
N ASP A 76 -11.47 -3.94 7.06
CA ASP A 76 -12.82 -3.40 7.29
C ASP A 76 -13.85 -4.51 7.35
N HIS A 77 -13.75 -5.48 6.46
CA HIS A 77 -14.63 -6.62 6.42
C HIS A 77 -14.53 -7.46 7.70
N ARG A 78 -13.30 -7.71 8.14
CA ARG A 78 -13.09 -8.44 9.38
C ARG A 78 -13.60 -7.68 10.60
N LEU A 79 -13.48 -6.36 10.58
CA LEU A 79 -14.02 -5.54 11.66
C LEU A 79 -15.56 -5.69 11.73
N ALA A 80 -16.21 -5.68 10.58
CA ALA A 80 -17.66 -5.87 10.51
C ALA A 80 -18.08 -7.27 11.00
N GLU A 81 -17.23 -8.27 10.77
CA GLU A 81 -17.48 -9.65 11.20
C GLU A 81 -17.08 -9.92 12.65
N GLY A 82 -16.41 -8.98 13.30
CA GLY A 82 -15.95 -9.16 14.67
C GLY A 82 -14.66 -9.96 14.82
N THR A 83 -13.92 -10.13 13.73
CA THR A 83 -12.67 -10.91 13.75
C THR A 83 -11.42 -10.03 13.61
N TYR A 84 -11.58 -8.72 13.59
CA TYR A 84 -10.44 -7.80 13.50
C TYR A 84 -9.53 -7.98 14.71
N GLY A 85 -8.23 -8.00 14.47
CA GLY A 85 -7.25 -8.13 15.54
C GLY A 85 -6.97 -9.56 15.98
N VAL A 86 -7.56 -10.52 15.30
CA VAL A 86 -7.31 -11.95 15.57
C VAL A 86 -6.45 -12.48 14.43
N CYS A 87 -5.34 -13.16 14.80
CA CYS A 87 -4.45 -13.74 13.81
C CYS A 87 -5.16 -14.81 12.99
N GLU A 88 -5.12 -14.69 11.68
CA GLU A 88 -5.76 -15.64 10.78
C GLU A 88 -5.12 -17.03 10.80
N ARG A 89 -3.87 -17.12 11.24
CA ARG A 89 -3.15 -18.40 11.27
C ARG A 89 -3.30 -19.14 12.58
N CYS A 90 -3.09 -18.46 13.71
CA CYS A 90 -3.06 -19.16 15.01
C CYS A 90 -4.28 -18.85 15.87
N GLY A 91 -5.11 -17.88 15.49
CA GLY A 91 -6.30 -17.55 16.24
C GLY A 91 -6.06 -16.72 17.50
N LYS A 92 -4.81 -16.40 17.81
CA LYS A 92 -4.49 -15.56 18.96
C LYS A 92 -4.62 -14.10 18.59
N ARG A 93 -4.72 -13.26 19.62
CA ARG A 93 -4.84 -11.83 19.37
C ARG A 93 -3.53 -11.24 18.88
N ILE A 94 -3.65 -10.34 17.90
CA ILE A 94 -2.53 -9.54 17.42
C ILE A 94 -2.32 -8.41 18.43
N SER A 95 -1.07 -8.11 18.77
CA SER A 95 -0.77 -7.06 19.75
C SER A 95 -1.28 -5.71 19.27
N GLN A 96 -1.68 -4.86 20.21
CA GLN A 96 -2.15 -3.54 19.89
C GLN A 96 -1.06 -2.67 19.29
N GLU A 97 0.17 -2.89 19.73
CA GLU A 97 1.32 -2.17 19.17
C GLU A 97 1.49 -2.48 17.68
N ARG A 98 1.34 -3.75 17.32
CA ARG A 98 1.43 -4.17 15.92
C ARG A 98 0.28 -3.58 15.10
N LEU A 99 -0.93 -3.60 15.65
CA LEU A 99 -2.09 -3.03 14.96
C LEU A 99 -1.99 -1.51 14.82
N ALA A 100 -1.38 -0.83 15.79
CA ALA A 100 -1.16 0.61 15.68
C ALA A 100 -0.19 0.94 14.55
N ALA A 101 0.85 0.10 14.38
CA ALA A 101 1.83 0.29 13.31
C ALA A 101 1.30 -0.22 11.97
N LEU A 102 0.55 -1.33 11.98
CA LEU A 102 0.03 -1.99 10.78
C LEU A 102 -1.44 -2.28 10.99
N PRO A 103 -2.32 -1.30 10.79
CA PRO A 103 -3.75 -1.49 11.06
C PRO A 103 -4.41 -2.61 10.26
N ALA A 104 -3.86 -2.95 9.11
CA ALA A 104 -4.41 -4.02 8.27
C ALA A 104 -3.75 -5.38 8.51
N ALA A 105 -2.95 -5.53 9.55
CA ALA A 105 -2.26 -6.79 9.83
C ALA A 105 -3.27 -7.91 10.06
N THR A 106 -3.03 -9.06 9.46
CA THR A 106 -3.88 -10.24 9.57
C THR A 106 -3.23 -11.36 10.37
N THR A 107 -1.93 -11.23 10.67
CA THR A 107 -1.19 -12.24 11.43
C THR A 107 -0.43 -11.58 12.57
N CYS A 108 -0.23 -12.34 13.65
CA CYS A 108 0.62 -11.89 14.74
C CYS A 108 2.08 -11.94 14.29
N ILE A 109 2.96 -11.32 15.07
CA ILE A 109 4.38 -11.24 14.70
C ILE A 109 5.01 -12.61 14.60
N ARG A 110 4.61 -13.55 15.45
CA ARG A 110 5.15 -14.92 15.43
C ARG A 110 4.79 -15.63 14.14
N CYS A 111 3.53 -15.54 13.72
CA CYS A 111 3.09 -16.17 12.48
C CYS A 111 3.67 -15.49 11.25
N ALA A 112 3.83 -14.18 11.30
CA ALA A 112 4.45 -13.44 10.20
C ALA A 112 5.90 -13.86 10.02
N ASN A 113 6.64 -14.03 11.12
CA ASN A 113 8.03 -14.47 11.07
C ASN A 113 8.16 -15.94 10.65
N ALA A 114 7.20 -16.77 11.02
CA ALA A 114 7.23 -18.20 10.70
C ALA A 114 7.01 -18.49 9.22
N ARG A 115 6.59 -17.50 8.45
CA ARG A 115 6.33 -17.63 7.01
C ARG A 115 7.60 -17.71 6.16
N ARG A 116 8.72 -17.41 6.73
CA ARG A 116 9.99 -17.42 6.00
C ARG A 116 10.56 -18.81 5.85
#